data_82b5012856dcf9450bc524b9793cdaf2
#
_entry.id   82b5012856dcf9450bc524b9793cdaf2
#
_cell.length_a   1.000
_cell.length_b   1.000
_cell.length_c   1.000
_cell.angle_alpha   90.00
_cell.angle_beta   90.00
_cell.angle_gamma   90.00
#
_symmetry.space_group_name_H-M   'P 1'
#
loop_
_entity.id
_entity.type
_entity.pdbx_description
1 polymer ?
#
loop_
_entity_poly.entity_id
_entity_poly.type
_entity_poly.pdbx_seq_one_letter_code
_entity_poly.pdbx_strand_id
1 'polypeptide(L)'
;MGAVLFDIGSTLVQGPDISPAKMIARLLGFADSEKGRVADVIMCNIFEDSLHMCGMLKKFFPVENFPEEKIKKIWQEQETAPDEIPGATEAVRHIKKAGLKVGLVSDIWSPYYRGFVAVCPELASMVDFAGLSFREGSRKPSKSILIKAMESLGVTPRSTWMVGDTYSNDLAPAMELGMRTVWVLSRPEKECGAMEGVLKGRLPRPDIIIDTVADLVGINFCGM
;
A
#
# COMPACT_ATOMS: atom_id res chain seq x y z
N MET A 1 17.97 -16.89 -2.26
CA MET A 1 16.57 -16.90 -1.86
C MET A 1 15.98 -15.56 -2.24
N GLY A 2 14.81 -15.52 -2.86
CA GLY A 2 14.17 -14.28 -3.31
C GLY A 2 13.00 -13.88 -2.42
N ALA A 3 12.41 -12.71 -2.74
CA ALA A 3 11.22 -12.21 -2.06
C ALA A 3 10.23 -11.57 -3.03
N VAL A 4 8.97 -11.55 -2.61
CA VAL A 4 7.91 -10.77 -3.25
C VAL A 4 7.38 -9.77 -2.23
N LEU A 5 7.46 -8.49 -2.57
CA LEU A 5 6.90 -7.39 -1.78
C LEU A 5 5.55 -7.00 -2.37
N PHE A 6 4.55 -6.83 -1.52
CA PHE A 6 3.20 -6.44 -1.92
C PHE A 6 2.81 -5.07 -1.35
N ASP A 7 2.19 -4.24 -2.17
CA ASP A 7 1.27 -3.25 -1.63
C ASP A 7 0.02 -3.94 -1.05
N ILE A 8 -0.73 -3.26 -0.19
CA ILE A 8 -1.94 -3.80 0.45
C ILE A 8 -3.19 -3.29 -0.26
N GLY A 9 -3.39 -1.97 -0.30
CA GLY A 9 -4.62 -1.36 -0.80
C GLY A 9 -4.78 -1.50 -2.30
N SER A 10 -5.92 -2.00 -2.77
CA SER A 10 -6.20 -2.26 -4.19
C SER A 10 -5.25 -3.29 -4.85
N THR A 11 -4.40 -3.94 -4.06
CA THR A 11 -3.54 -5.05 -4.49
C THR A 11 -3.96 -6.36 -3.81
N LEU A 12 -4.04 -6.38 -2.49
CA LEU A 12 -4.46 -7.54 -1.69
C LEU A 12 -5.88 -7.38 -1.13
N VAL A 13 -6.26 -6.16 -0.79
CA VAL A 13 -7.60 -5.81 -0.32
C VAL A 13 -8.13 -4.60 -1.06
N GLN A 14 -9.42 -4.57 -1.31
CA GLN A 14 -10.13 -3.38 -1.76
C GLN A 14 -10.66 -2.61 -0.55
N GLY A 15 -10.92 -1.33 -0.75
CA GLY A 15 -11.45 -0.43 0.27
C GLY A 15 -12.25 0.72 -0.37
N PRO A 16 -12.61 1.74 0.41
CA PRO A 16 -13.39 2.86 -0.10
C PRO A 16 -12.68 3.61 -1.24
N ASP A 17 -13.45 4.08 -2.22
CA ASP A 17 -12.94 4.86 -3.36
C ASP A 17 -12.28 6.18 -2.94
N ILE A 18 -12.74 6.74 -1.84
CA ILE A 18 -12.21 7.99 -1.29
C ILE A 18 -11.27 7.69 -0.13
N SER A 19 -10.01 8.08 -0.27
CA SER A 19 -9.02 7.87 0.79
C SER A 19 -9.39 8.62 2.08
N PRO A 20 -9.06 8.06 3.26
CA PRO A 20 -9.32 8.71 4.55
C PRO A 20 -8.66 10.09 4.65
N ALA A 21 -7.46 10.26 4.09
CA ALA A 21 -6.79 11.55 4.05
C ALA A 21 -7.60 12.62 3.29
N LYS A 22 -8.23 12.23 2.17
CA LYS A 22 -9.09 13.13 1.40
C LYS A 22 -10.39 13.46 2.15
N MET A 23 -10.98 12.47 2.82
CA MET A 23 -12.19 12.69 3.65
C MET A 23 -11.89 13.65 4.80
N ILE A 24 -10.81 13.43 5.54
CA ILE A 24 -10.40 14.29 6.65
C ILE A 24 -10.02 15.69 6.15
N ALA A 25 -9.28 15.83 5.04
CA ALA A 25 -8.93 17.12 4.46
C ALA A 25 -10.19 17.96 4.17
N ARG A 26 -11.20 17.35 3.55
CA ARG A 26 -12.49 18.00 3.29
C ARG A 26 -13.22 18.42 4.56
N LEU A 27 -13.21 17.59 5.62
CA LEU A 27 -13.80 17.93 6.91
C LEU A 27 -13.09 19.10 7.59
N LEU A 28 -11.78 19.25 7.35
CA LEU A 28 -10.97 20.37 7.85
C LEU A 28 -11.08 21.64 6.97
N GLY A 29 -11.89 21.58 5.89
CA GLY A 29 -12.06 22.70 4.96
C GLY A 29 -10.91 22.89 3.95
N PHE A 30 -10.08 21.89 3.76
CA PHE A 30 -8.96 21.94 2.82
C PHE A 30 -9.39 21.51 1.40
N ALA A 31 -8.71 22.05 0.40
CA ALA A 31 -8.86 21.60 -0.98
C ALA A 31 -8.33 20.16 -1.16
N ASP A 32 -8.85 19.44 -2.16
CA ASP A 32 -8.42 18.07 -2.47
C ASP A 32 -6.90 17.97 -2.76
N SER A 33 -6.29 19.06 -3.25
CA SER A 33 -4.83 19.16 -3.48
C SER A 33 -4.00 19.10 -2.19
N GLU A 34 -4.59 19.44 -1.04
CA GLU A 34 -3.92 19.46 0.27
C GLU A 34 -4.02 18.12 1.03
N LYS A 35 -4.74 17.13 0.48
CA LYS A 35 -4.87 15.79 1.10
C LYS A 35 -3.53 15.16 1.47
N GLY A 36 -2.45 15.49 0.75
CA GLY A 36 -1.10 14.99 1.03
C GLY A 36 -0.61 15.36 2.42
N ARG A 37 -0.88 16.59 2.89
CA ARG A 37 -0.52 17.06 4.24
C ARG A 37 -1.22 16.24 5.33
N VAL A 38 -2.49 15.92 5.13
CA VAL A 38 -3.25 15.07 6.07
C VAL A 38 -2.73 13.64 6.00
N ALA A 39 -2.45 13.13 4.80
CA ALA A 39 -1.89 11.79 4.63
C ALA A 39 -0.54 11.65 5.36
N ASP A 40 0.34 12.65 5.30
CA ASP A 40 1.62 12.63 6.01
C ASP A 40 1.41 12.50 7.54
N VAL A 41 0.40 13.17 8.08
CA VAL A 41 0.10 13.03 9.52
C VAL A 41 -0.47 11.66 9.84
N ILE A 42 -1.52 11.19 9.14
CA ILE A 42 -2.23 9.97 9.54
C ILE A 42 -1.51 8.67 9.12
N MET A 43 -0.68 8.72 8.05
CA MET A 43 0.01 7.55 7.50
C MET A 43 1.50 7.48 7.85
N CYS A 44 2.06 8.49 8.52
CA CYS A 44 3.47 8.47 8.96
C CYS A 44 3.62 8.52 10.49
N ASN A 45 2.53 8.33 11.24
CA ASN A 45 2.57 8.31 12.70
C ASN A 45 1.78 7.13 13.26
N ILE A 46 2.23 6.61 14.39
CA ILE A 46 1.52 5.57 15.13
C ILE A 46 0.46 6.24 16.02
N PHE A 47 -0.77 5.76 15.90
CA PHE A 47 -1.85 6.18 16.79
C PHE A 47 -2.43 4.97 17.54
N GLU A 48 -2.61 5.13 18.84
CA GLU A 48 -3.23 4.12 19.69
C GLU A 48 -4.73 4.01 19.39
N ASP A 49 -5.36 5.17 19.22
CA ASP A 49 -6.79 5.32 18.95
C ASP A 49 -7.12 6.59 18.16
N SER A 50 -8.40 6.77 17.86
CA SER A 50 -8.91 7.95 17.14
C SER A 50 -8.77 9.26 17.92
N LEU A 51 -8.75 9.22 19.27
CA LEU A 51 -8.61 10.40 20.10
C LEU A 51 -7.17 10.95 20.03
N HIS A 52 -6.18 10.06 20.13
CA HIS A 52 -4.76 10.39 19.94
C HIS A 52 -4.53 11.01 18.55
N MET A 53 -5.11 10.42 17.49
CA MET A 53 -5.03 10.97 16.15
C MET A 53 -5.68 12.37 16.04
N CYS A 54 -6.88 12.56 16.61
CA CYS A 54 -7.55 13.86 16.61
C CYS A 54 -6.71 14.92 17.33
N GLY A 55 -6.07 14.56 18.44
CA GLY A 55 -5.14 15.46 19.16
C GLY A 55 -3.97 15.90 18.28
N MET A 56 -3.38 14.99 17.53
CA MET A 56 -2.30 15.28 16.57
C MET A 56 -2.80 16.16 15.43
N LEU A 57 -3.96 15.82 14.84
CA LEU A 57 -4.54 16.61 13.75
C LEU A 57 -4.88 18.05 14.18
N LYS A 58 -5.42 18.25 15.40
CA LYS A 58 -5.65 19.60 15.97
C LYS A 58 -4.37 20.42 16.10
N LYS A 59 -3.27 19.76 16.47
CA LYS A 59 -1.97 20.41 16.59
C LYS A 59 -1.40 20.85 15.25
N PHE A 60 -1.51 19.99 14.22
CA PHE A 60 -0.99 20.29 12.88
C PHE A 60 -1.93 21.17 12.03
N PHE A 61 -3.22 21.06 12.28
CA PHE A 61 -4.27 21.75 11.52
C PHE A 61 -5.24 22.44 12.50
N PRO A 62 -4.85 23.57 13.11
CA PRO A 62 -5.72 24.32 14.00
C PRO A 62 -6.86 24.94 13.19
N VAL A 63 -8.06 24.40 13.32
CA VAL A 63 -9.28 24.91 12.70
C VAL A 63 -10.31 25.22 13.80
N GLU A 64 -11.04 26.30 13.61
CA GLU A 64 -12.20 26.60 14.46
C GLU A 64 -13.24 25.49 14.26
N ASN A 65 -13.90 25.04 15.31
CA ASN A 65 -14.90 23.95 15.24
C ASN A 65 -14.36 22.63 14.63
N PHE A 66 -13.24 22.13 15.17
CA PHE A 66 -12.61 20.88 14.72
C PHE A 66 -13.63 19.71 14.73
N PRO A 67 -13.84 19.01 13.60
CA PRO A 67 -14.92 18.02 13.42
C PRO A 67 -14.56 16.65 14.03
N GLU A 68 -14.24 16.60 15.33
CA GLU A 68 -13.69 15.43 16.02
C GLU A 68 -14.53 14.16 15.84
N GLU A 69 -15.85 14.26 16.09
CA GLU A 69 -16.74 13.09 16.01
C GLU A 69 -16.85 12.51 14.60
N LYS A 70 -16.82 13.37 13.56
CA LYS A 70 -16.82 12.91 12.17
C LYS A 70 -15.51 12.21 11.82
N ILE A 71 -14.38 12.70 12.34
CA ILE A 71 -13.06 12.09 12.11
C ILE A 71 -12.95 10.76 12.84
N LYS A 72 -13.45 10.66 14.09
CA LYS A 72 -13.53 9.39 14.84
C LYS A 72 -14.38 8.36 14.09
N LYS A 73 -15.48 8.78 13.47
CA LYS A 73 -16.32 7.89 12.65
C LYS A 73 -15.54 7.35 11.44
N ILE A 74 -14.76 8.19 10.75
CA ILE A 74 -13.89 7.73 9.66
C ILE A 74 -12.92 6.66 10.17
N TRP A 75 -12.32 6.85 11.34
CA TRP A 75 -11.43 5.86 11.94
C TRP A 75 -12.13 4.49 12.12
N GLN A 76 -13.31 4.49 12.72
CA GLN A 76 -14.09 3.28 12.95
C GLN A 76 -14.50 2.58 11.64
N GLU A 77 -14.95 3.36 10.65
CA GLU A 77 -15.30 2.84 9.32
C GLU A 77 -14.09 2.17 8.63
N GLN A 78 -12.90 2.70 8.84
CA GLN A 78 -11.70 2.13 8.23
C GLN A 78 -11.23 0.81 8.88
N GLU A 79 -11.62 0.52 10.11
CA GLU A 79 -11.32 -0.77 10.75
C GLU A 79 -12.10 -1.94 10.10
N THR A 80 -13.21 -1.65 9.45
CA THR A 80 -14.08 -2.65 8.78
C THR A 80 -14.13 -2.48 7.26
N ALA A 81 -13.41 -1.50 6.72
CA ALA A 81 -13.44 -1.20 5.30
C ALA A 81 -12.69 -2.17 4.38
N PRO A 82 -11.59 -2.83 4.81
CA PRO A 82 -10.90 -3.78 3.95
C PRO A 82 -11.78 -4.99 3.63
N ASP A 83 -11.76 -5.38 2.35
CA ASP A 83 -12.35 -6.62 1.85
C ASP A 83 -11.32 -7.33 0.97
N GLU A 84 -11.13 -8.64 1.16
CA GLU A 84 -10.10 -9.38 0.43
C GLU A 84 -10.39 -9.40 -1.07
N ILE A 85 -9.40 -9.04 -1.87
CA ILE A 85 -9.50 -9.24 -3.32
C ILE A 85 -9.45 -10.74 -3.60
N PRO A 86 -10.43 -11.29 -4.34
CA PRO A 86 -10.50 -12.71 -4.62
C PRO A 86 -9.17 -13.28 -5.13
N GLY A 87 -8.67 -14.32 -4.47
CA GLY A 87 -7.41 -14.98 -4.81
C GLY A 87 -6.14 -14.38 -4.16
N ALA A 88 -6.24 -13.30 -3.37
CA ALA A 88 -5.07 -12.69 -2.72
C ALA A 88 -4.36 -13.66 -1.77
N THR A 89 -5.09 -14.32 -0.87
CA THR A 89 -4.53 -15.33 0.04
C THR A 89 -3.91 -16.49 -0.71
N GLU A 90 -4.55 -16.98 -1.79
CA GLU A 90 -4.00 -18.09 -2.60
C GLU A 90 -2.72 -17.67 -3.35
N ALA A 91 -2.67 -16.45 -3.90
CA ALA A 91 -1.48 -15.91 -4.55
C ALA A 91 -0.28 -15.86 -3.58
N VAL A 92 -0.48 -15.34 -2.36
CA VAL A 92 0.56 -15.31 -1.33
C VAL A 92 0.98 -16.72 -0.93
N ARG A 93 0.03 -17.63 -0.76
CA ARG A 93 0.31 -19.05 -0.47
C ARG A 93 1.12 -19.73 -1.58
N HIS A 94 0.81 -19.43 -2.86
CA HIS A 94 1.58 -19.93 -4.00
C HIS A 94 3.05 -19.47 -3.93
N ILE A 95 3.29 -18.21 -3.64
CA ILE A 95 4.64 -17.62 -3.48
C ILE A 95 5.39 -18.27 -2.31
N LYS A 96 4.74 -18.48 -1.18
CA LYS A 96 5.35 -19.17 -0.03
C LYS A 96 5.71 -20.62 -0.37
N LYS A 97 4.83 -21.35 -1.09
CA LYS A 97 5.11 -22.73 -1.55
C LYS A 97 6.30 -22.78 -2.53
N ALA A 98 6.55 -21.72 -3.30
CA ALA A 98 7.74 -21.60 -4.15
C ALA A 98 9.04 -21.30 -3.36
N GLY A 99 8.99 -21.22 -2.03
CA GLY A 99 10.15 -20.98 -1.17
C GLY A 99 10.61 -19.53 -1.13
N LEU A 100 9.77 -18.58 -1.58
CA LEU A 100 10.06 -17.16 -1.54
C LEU A 100 9.58 -16.53 -0.23
N LYS A 101 10.27 -15.47 0.19
CA LYS A 101 9.83 -14.62 1.30
C LYS A 101 8.73 -13.68 0.82
N VAL A 102 7.84 -13.32 1.73
CA VAL A 102 6.74 -12.37 1.48
C VAL A 102 6.88 -11.16 2.38
N GLY A 103 6.91 -9.97 1.78
CA GLY A 103 6.89 -8.71 2.51
C GLY A 103 5.67 -7.87 2.13
N LEU A 104 5.22 -7.04 3.05
CA LEU A 104 4.27 -5.96 2.77
C LEU A 104 5.01 -4.63 2.76
N VAL A 105 4.70 -3.75 1.80
CA VAL A 105 5.22 -2.38 1.71
C VAL A 105 4.07 -1.46 1.31
N SER A 106 3.44 -0.80 2.26
CA SER A 106 2.19 -0.09 2.01
C SER A 106 2.11 1.27 2.68
N ASP A 107 1.55 2.23 1.94
CA ASP A 107 1.08 3.51 2.46
C ASP A 107 -0.27 3.29 3.15
N ILE A 108 -0.22 3.10 4.45
CA ILE A 108 -1.37 2.64 5.23
C ILE A 108 -1.38 3.31 6.60
N TRP A 109 -2.53 3.36 7.25
CA TRP A 109 -2.69 3.83 8.61
C TRP A 109 -3.27 2.76 9.54
N SER A 110 -3.12 2.98 10.85
CA SER A 110 -3.39 1.96 11.87
C SER A 110 -4.75 1.26 11.76
N PRO A 111 -5.92 1.96 11.64
CA PRO A 111 -7.21 1.27 11.62
C PRO A 111 -7.40 0.39 10.37
N TYR A 112 -6.99 0.87 9.19
CA TYR A 112 -7.12 0.09 7.97
C TYR A 112 -6.22 -1.17 7.99
N TYR A 113 -5.02 -1.06 8.57
CA TYR A 113 -4.16 -2.23 8.73
C TYR A 113 -4.74 -3.26 9.72
N ARG A 114 -5.40 -2.80 10.80
CA ARG A 114 -6.13 -3.73 11.70
C ARG A 114 -7.25 -4.46 10.96
N GLY A 115 -8.02 -3.74 10.15
CA GLY A 115 -9.05 -4.31 9.30
C GLY A 115 -8.50 -5.34 8.31
N PHE A 116 -7.37 -5.03 7.65
CA PHE A 116 -6.68 -5.98 6.77
C PHE A 116 -6.30 -7.27 7.49
N VAL A 117 -5.69 -7.19 8.68
CA VAL A 117 -5.32 -8.38 9.46
C VAL A 117 -6.56 -9.18 9.90
N ALA A 118 -7.65 -8.49 10.19
CA ALA A 118 -8.90 -9.14 10.61
C ALA A 118 -9.59 -9.90 9.46
N VAL A 119 -9.58 -9.33 8.24
CA VAL A 119 -10.25 -9.94 7.08
C VAL A 119 -9.37 -10.96 6.37
N CYS A 120 -8.05 -10.82 6.42
CA CYS A 120 -7.08 -11.72 5.79
C CYS A 120 -6.12 -12.36 6.81
N PRO A 121 -6.60 -13.06 7.86
CA PRO A 121 -5.74 -13.55 8.94
C PRO A 121 -4.72 -14.60 8.46
N GLU A 122 -5.10 -15.46 7.53
CA GLU A 122 -4.20 -16.44 6.94
C GLU A 122 -3.08 -15.76 6.14
N LEU A 123 -3.44 -14.82 5.24
CA LEU A 123 -2.47 -14.06 4.48
C LEU A 123 -1.51 -13.32 5.40
N ALA A 124 -2.02 -12.62 6.42
CA ALA A 124 -1.22 -11.90 7.39
C ALA A 124 -0.22 -12.80 8.13
N SER A 125 -0.60 -14.06 8.41
CA SER A 125 0.27 -15.06 9.06
C SER A 125 1.43 -15.54 8.18
N MET A 126 1.33 -15.41 6.86
CA MET A 126 2.37 -15.80 5.90
C MET A 126 3.42 -14.71 5.62
N VAL A 127 3.22 -13.51 6.16
CA VAL A 127 4.09 -12.36 5.94
C VAL A 127 5.36 -12.45 6.78
N ASP A 128 6.52 -12.37 6.14
CA ASP A 128 7.83 -12.41 6.81
C ASP A 128 8.29 -11.00 7.26
N PHE A 129 7.80 -9.93 6.62
CA PHE A 129 8.10 -8.54 6.96
C PHE A 129 6.94 -7.61 6.59
N ALA A 130 6.64 -6.63 7.43
CA ALA A 130 5.63 -5.62 7.17
C ALA A 130 6.20 -4.20 7.34
N GLY A 131 6.61 -3.58 6.22
CA GLY A 131 6.96 -2.16 6.09
C GLY A 131 5.68 -1.34 5.90
N LEU A 132 5.21 -0.73 6.96
CA LEU A 132 3.96 0.03 6.98
C LEU A 132 4.28 1.50 7.21
N SER A 133 3.83 2.38 6.36
CA SER A 133 4.22 3.80 6.39
C SER A 133 4.03 4.45 7.76
N PHE A 134 2.97 4.08 8.50
CA PHE A 134 2.73 4.62 9.85
C PHE A 134 3.74 4.15 10.90
N ARG A 135 4.42 3.02 10.68
CA ARG A 135 5.52 2.53 11.54
C ARG A 135 6.87 3.05 11.09
N GLU A 136 7.04 3.22 9.78
CA GLU A 136 8.30 3.63 9.17
C GLU A 136 8.50 5.16 9.14
N GLY A 137 7.45 5.94 9.38
CA GLY A 137 7.49 7.40 9.32
C GLY A 137 7.69 7.96 7.91
N SER A 138 7.57 7.13 6.88
CA SER A 138 7.74 7.52 5.47
C SER A 138 6.80 6.76 4.56
N ARG A 139 6.43 7.40 3.44
CA ARG A 139 5.52 6.84 2.43
C ARG A 139 6.24 6.63 1.09
N LYS A 140 5.72 5.73 0.28
CA LYS A 140 6.05 5.65 -1.15
C LYS A 140 5.69 6.99 -1.84
N PRO A 141 6.44 7.46 -2.84
CA PRO A 141 7.51 6.77 -3.55
C PRO A 141 8.90 6.83 -2.90
N SER A 142 9.02 7.19 -1.62
CA SER A 142 10.32 7.09 -0.93
C SER A 142 10.81 5.64 -0.99
N LYS A 143 12.07 5.47 -1.43
CA LYS A 143 12.69 4.15 -1.54
C LYS A 143 13.07 3.54 -0.18
N SER A 144 13.05 4.34 0.89
CA SER A 144 13.48 3.91 2.23
C SER A 144 12.76 2.66 2.73
N ILE A 145 11.44 2.60 2.51
CA ILE A 145 10.62 1.48 2.94
C ILE A 145 10.92 0.19 2.14
N LEU A 146 11.22 0.31 0.83
CA LEU A 146 11.63 -0.81 -0.03
C LEU A 146 13.01 -1.33 0.38
N ILE A 147 13.96 -0.42 0.62
CA ILE A 147 15.32 -0.77 1.05
C ILE A 147 15.26 -1.51 2.39
N LYS A 148 14.54 -0.97 3.37
CA LYS A 148 14.35 -1.60 4.68
C LYS A 148 13.70 -2.98 4.59
N ALA A 149 12.73 -3.16 3.68
CA ALA A 149 12.10 -4.46 3.44
C ALA A 149 13.13 -5.48 2.92
N MET A 150 13.94 -5.11 1.94
CA MET A 150 14.97 -5.99 1.39
C MET A 150 16.03 -6.34 2.41
N GLU A 151 16.51 -5.37 3.20
CA GLU A 151 17.48 -5.59 4.29
C GLU A 151 16.93 -6.55 5.34
N SER A 152 15.70 -6.32 5.81
CA SER A 152 15.03 -7.16 6.81
C SER A 152 14.81 -8.59 6.32
N LEU A 153 14.52 -8.75 5.03
CA LEU A 153 14.34 -10.06 4.41
C LEU A 153 15.67 -10.71 3.98
N GLY A 154 16.78 -9.99 4.02
CA GLY A 154 18.10 -10.50 3.60
C GLY A 154 18.14 -10.84 2.10
N VAL A 155 17.55 -9.98 1.24
CA VAL A 155 17.46 -10.16 -0.20
C VAL A 155 18.05 -8.98 -0.95
N THR A 156 18.41 -9.18 -2.22
CA THR A 156 18.93 -8.12 -3.10
C THR A 156 17.82 -7.61 -4.04
N PRO A 157 17.94 -6.39 -4.60
CA PRO A 157 16.95 -5.89 -5.56
C PRO A 157 16.67 -6.88 -6.70
N ARG A 158 17.71 -7.44 -7.30
CA ARG A 158 17.57 -8.38 -8.44
C ARG A 158 16.84 -9.68 -8.09
N SER A 159 16.78 -10.06 -6.82
CA SER A 159 16.05 -11.23 -6.33
C SER A 159 14.70 -10.87 -5.70
N THR A 160 14.25 -9.63 -5.87
CA THR A 160 13.03 -9.11 -5.24
C THR A 160 12.05 -8.62 -6.30
N TRP A 161 10.80 -8.97 -6.11
CA TRP A 161 9.68 -8.49 -6.91
C TRP A 161 8.86 -7.48 -6.10
N MET A 162 8.41 -6.40 -6.74
CA MET A 162 7.37 -5.51 -6.21
C MET A 162 6.07 -5.74 -6.96
N VAL A 163 5.01 -6.06 -6.24
CA VAL A 163 3.65 -6.24 -6.74
C VAL A 163 2.79 -5.11 -6.20
N GLY A 164 2.22 -4.30 -7.08
CA GLY A 164 1.39 -3.16 -6.67
C GLY A 164 0.52 -2.64 -7.80
N ASP A 165 -0.46 -1.82 -7.46
CA ASP A 165 -1.44 -1.26 -8.40
C ASP A 165 -1.11 0.17 -8.86
N THR A 166 -0.29 0.91 -8.13
CA THR A 166 0.01 2.31 -8.42
C THR A 166 1.42 2.46 -9.01
N TYR A 167 1.50 2.77 -10.32
CA TYR A 167 2.78 2.86 -11.03
C TYR A 167 3.78 3.79 -10.35
N SER A 168 3.38 5.02 -10.02
CA SER A 168 4.28 6.04 -9.47
C SER A 168 4.77 5.74 -8.06
N ASN A 169 3.98 5.00 -7.27
CA ASN A 169 4.30 4.73 -5.86
C ASN A 169 4.97 3.36 -5.66
N ASP A 170 4.56 2.36 -6.45
CA ASP A 170 5.02 0.97 -6.27
C ASP A 170 6.10 0.60 -7.26
N LEU A 171 5.81 0.77 -8.56
CA LEU A 171 6.63 0.22 -9.63
C LEU A 171 7.85 1.11 -9.94
N ALA A 172 7.64 2.40 -10.11
CA ALA A 172 8.72 3.32 -10.48
C ALA A 172 9.88 3.28 -9.47
N PRO A 173 9.67 3.46 -8.15
CA PRO A 173 10.75 3.40 -7.18
C PRO A 173 11.39 2.01 -7.09
N ALA A 174 10.63 0.92 -7.31
CA ALA A 174 11.15 -0.45 -7.34
C ALA A 174 12.07 -0.67 -8.55
N MET A 175 11.65 -0.25 -9.75
CA MET A 175 12.48 -0.31 -10.96
C MET A 175 13.77 0.51 -10.82
N GLU A 176 13.70 1.70 -10.21
CA GLU A 176 14.87 2.54 -9.95
C GLU A 176 15.88 1.90 -8.98
N LEU A 177 15.43 0.98 -8.13
CA LEU A 177 16.29 0.15 -7.27
C LEU A 177 16.82 -1.10 -7.98
N GLY A 178 16.35 -1.40 -9.18
CA GLY A 178 16.70 -2.62 -9.94
C GLY A 178 15.94 -3.87 -9.48
N MET A 179 14.78 -3.68 -8.85
CA MET A 179 13.84 -4.76 -8.54
C MET A 179 13.05 -5.15 -9.79
N ARG A 180 12.49 -6.35 -9.81
CA ARG A 180 11.47 -6.76 -10.76
C ARG A 180 10.09 -6.29 -10.33
N THR A 181 9.17 -6.14 -11.28
CA THR A 181 7.88 -5.51 -11.01
C THR A 181 6.72 -6.26 -11.64
N VAL A 182 5.62 -6.36 -10.89
CA VAL A 182 4.32 -6.81 -11.38
C VAL A 182 3.31 -5.68 -11.16
N TRP A 183 2.74 -5.19 -12.24
CA TRP A 183 1.69 -4.18 -12.19
C TRP A 183 0.33 -4.83 -12.18
N VAL A 184 -0.43 -4.65 -11.10
CA VAL A 184 -1.80 -5.13 -10.98
C VAL A 184 -2.75 -4.01 -11.41
N LEU A 185 -3.46 -4.19 -12.52
CA LEU A 185 -4.38 -3.19 -13.07
C LEU A 185 -5.78 -3.29 -12.44
N SER A 186 -5.85 -3.36 -11.11
CA SER A 186 -7.13 -3.40 -10.38
C SER A 186 -7.95 -2.12 -10.52
N ARG A 187 -7.31 -0.99 -10.82
CA ARG A 187 -7.93 0.33 -11.01
C ARG A 187 -7.37 1.04 -12.24
N PRO A 188 -7.55 0.47 -13.46
CA PRO A 188 -6.91 0.98 -14.66
C PRO A 188 -7.31 2.44 -14.99
N GLU A 189 -8.52 2.85 -14.61
CA GLU A 189 -9.02 4.22 -14.80
C GLU A 189 -8.20 5.27 -14.03
N LYS A 190 -7.57 4.89 -12.91
CA LYS A 190 -6.68 5.78 -12.13
C LYS A 190 -5.26 5.83 -12.68
N GLU A 191 -4.89 4.84 -13.48
CA GLU A 191 -3.54 4.66 -14.02
C GLU A 191 -3.43 4.98 -15.52
N CYS A 192 -4.49 5.53 -16.17
CA CYS A 192 -4.51 5.85 -17.60
C CYS A 192 -3.27 6.65 -18.07
N GLY A 193 -2.83 7.63 -17.28
CA GLY A 193 -1.65 8.45 -17.61
C GLY A 193 -0.34 7.66 -17.61
N ALA A 194 -0.17 6.77 -16.63
CA ALA A 194 0.99 5.90 -16.54
C ALA A 194 0.96 4.84 -17.65
N MET A 195 -0.21 4.22 -17.92
CA MET A 195 -0.40 3.27 -19.03
C MET A 195 -0.04 3.89 -20.37
N GLU A 196 -0.54 5.11 -20.64
CA GLU A 196 -0.18 5.85 -21.86
C GLU A 196 1.33 6.14 -21.91
N GLY A 197 1.94 6.52 -20.80
CA GLY A 197 3.37 6.77 -20.68
C GLY A 197 4.21 5.54 -21.03
N VAL A 198 3.84 4.38 -20.49
CA VAL A 198 4.49 3.08 -20.77
C VAL A 198 4.30 2.68 -22.25
N LEU A 199 3.08 2.76 -22.78
CA LEU A 199 2.78 2.42 -24.17
C LEU A 199 3.53 3.30 -25.17
N LYS A 200 3.73 4.56 -24.87
CA LYS A 200 4.48 5.52 -25.70
C LYS A 200 6.00 5.51 -25.44
N GLY A 201 6.50 4.62 -24.58
CA GLY A 201 7.92 4.53 -24.22
C GLY A 201 8.45 5.73 -23.43
N ARG A 202 7.59 6.55 -22.83
CA ARG A 202 7.98 7.68 -21.97
C ARG A 202 8.29 7.25 -20.55
N LEU A 203 7.72 6.14 -20.11
CA LEU A 203 7.93 5.53 -18.81
C LEU A 203 8.48 4.11 -18.98
N PRO A 204 9.35 3.65 -18.07
CA PRO A 204 9.83 2.28 -18.04
C PRO A 204 8.68 1.27 -18.01
N ARG A 205 8.85 0.15 -18.72
CA ARG A 205 7.84 -0.91 -18.75
C ARG A 205 8.03 -1.83 -17.54
N PRO A 206 6.96 -2.14 -16.78
CA PRO A 206 6.97 -3.21 -15.78
C PRO A 206 7.30 -4.57 -16.42
N ASP A 207 7.93 -5.48 -15.66
CA ASP A 207 8.27 -6.81 -16.16
C ASP A 207 7.02 -7.62 -16.52
N ILE A 208 5.99 -7.53 -15.67
CA ILE A 208 4.72 -8.23 -15.84
C ILE A 208 3.56 -7.24 -15.58
N ILE A 209 2.48 -7.39 -16.33
CA ILE A 209 1.22 -6.68 -16.13
C ILE A 209 0.11 -7.73 -16.04
N ILE A 210 -0.74 -7.63 -15.03
CA ILE A 210 -1.85 -8.55 -14.76
C ILE A 210 -3.11 -7.76 -14.40
N ASP A 211 -4.26 -8.38 -14.58
CA ASP A 211 -5.55 -7.74 -14.26
C ASP A 211 -5.86 -7.82 -12.76
N THR A 212 -5.53 -8.94 -12.11
CA THR A 212 -5.83 -9.19 -10.71
C THR A 212 -4.69 -9.93 -10.01
N VAL A 213 -4.59 -9.79 -8.70
CA VAL A 213 -3.61 -10.51 -7.88
C VAL A 213 -3.74 -12.04 -8.00
N ALA A 214 -4.92 -12.56 -8.31
CA ALA A 214 -5.13 -13.99 -8.52
C ALA A 214 -4.28 -14.56 -9.67
N ASP A 215 -3.93 -13.75 -10.67
CA ASP A 215 -3.13 -14.17 -11.84
C ASP A 215 -1.68 -14.53 -11.46
N LEU A 216 -1.23 -14.13 -10.26
CA LEU A 216 0.11 -14.46 -9.75
C LEU A 216 0.33 -15.97 -9.60
N VAL A 217 -0.74 -16.76 -9.43
CA VAL A 217 -0.64 -18.23 -9.33
C VAL A 217 -0.07 -18.86 -10.61
N GLY A 218 -0.23 -18.19 -11.76
CA GLY A 218 0.34 -18.63 -13.04
C GLY A 218 1.79 -18.19 -13.29
N ILE A 219 2.39 -17.39 -12.39
CA ILE A 219 3.71 -16.78 -12.60
C ILE A 219 4.81 -17.60 -11.89
N ASN A 220 5.85 -17.95 -12.65
CA ASN A 220 7.05 -18.57 -12.10
C ASN A 220 8.10 -17.53 -11.68
N PHE A 221 8.10 -17.13 -10.43
CA PHE A 221 9.02 -16.14 -9.86
C PHE A 221 10.48 -16.62 -9.74
N CYS A 222 10.73 -17.93 -9.82
CA CYS A 222 12.07 -18.52 -9.63
C CYS A 222 12.84 -18.74 -10.93
N GLY A 223 12.17 -18.72 -12.06
CA GLY A 223 12.72 -19.11 -13.38
C GLY A 223 13.03 -17.95 -14.33
N MET A 224 12.89 -16.72 -13.88
CA MET A 224 13.13 -15.53 -14.70
C MET A 224 14.36 -14.74 -14.24
#